data_3586946537d65f858a4f761de1c6ee2e
#
_entry.id   3586946537d65f858a4f761de1c6ee2e
#
_cell.length_a   1.000
_cell.length_b   1.000
_cell.length_c   1.000
_cell.angle_alpha   90.00
_cell.angle_beta   90.00
_cell.angle_gamma   90.00
#
_symmetry.space_group_name_H-M   'P 1'
#
loop_
_entity.id
_entity.type
_entity.pdbx_description
1 polymer ?
#
loop_
_entity_poly.entity_id
_entity_poly.type
_entity_poly.pdbx_seq_one_letter_code
_entity_poly.pdbx_strand_id
1 'polypeptide(L)'
;MEMVNIKINGMPLSVPNGISILEAARYAGIEIPTLCYLKDINEIGACRICMVEVKGARSLVTACVYPVNEGMEVFTNTEKVRQSRKMTLELILSTHRKECLSCIRSGNCELQKLCKEFGVDDEHAFDGEMPAFEFDDSAAHMVRDNSKCILCRRCVAACNQQKVSVIGANARGFDTHISSAFDKDLADVSCISCGQCIVNCPTGAIYEKDDTSAVFAAINNPEKFVVVNTAPSIRVTLGECFGMSIGTNVQGKMVAALRRLGFDKVFDTDFAADLTIMEEGYELLDRIKNGGTLPMITSCSPGWIKFCEHYYPNQLRHLSSCKSPQQMFGAITKTWYAQKMGIDPKDIVVVGIMPCTAKKFETKRDHQDASGYPDVDYALTTRELARMIETAGIYFNHLPEEEFDNPLGEGTGAAVIFGATGGVMEAALRTAVEVLTGEELESVDFTEVRGQGIKEATYSVAGMDIKVAVASGAAAAHEIMEKVKAGTADYQFIEIMGCPGGCVNGGGQPIQSATVHNFVDLKGRRAAALYEADKNLPKRKSHESDVIKRIYAEFLGEPNSHKAHEVLHTTYVKRPKYK
;
A
#
# COMPACT_ATOMS: atom_id res chain seq x y z
N MET A 1 13.74 31.18 -6.59
CA MET A 1 13.20 30.78 -7.91
C MET A 1 12.78 32.04 -8.63
N GLU A 2 13.05 32.13 -9.92
CA GLU A 2 12.56 33.25 -10.76
C GLU A 2 11.02 33.15 -10.83
N MET A 3 10.35 34.30 -10.73
CA MET A 3 8.89 34.40 -10.80
C MET A 3 8.49 34.97 -12.16
N VAL A 4 7.40 34.49 -12.73
CA VAL A 4 6.80 35.00 -13.96
C VAL A 4 5.37 35.48 -13.69
N ASN A 5 4.97 36.53 -14.41
CA ASN A 5 3.65 37.13 -14.31
C ASN A 5 2.77 36.61 -15.46
N ILE A 6 1.64 36.01 -15.13
CA ILE A 6 0.70 35.45 -16.09
C ILE A 6 -0.73 35.90 -15.75
N LYS A 7 -1.67 35.62 -16.64
CA LYS A 7 -3.11 35.77 -16.36
C LYS A 7 -3.84 34.45 -16.59
N ILE A 8 -4.68 34.06 -15.65
CA ILE A 8 -5.59 32.91 -15.83
C ILE A 8 -7.03 33.40 -15.69
N ASN A 9 -7.83 33.26 -16.75
CA ASN A 9 -9.20 33.79 -16.86
C ASN A 9 -9.30 35.28 -16.50
N GLY A 10 -8.28 36.08 -16.89
CA GLY A 10 -8.18 37.51 -16.58
C GLY A 10 -7.60 37.83 -15.22
N MET A 11 -7.43 36.89 -14.31
CA MET A 11 -6.80 37.10 -12.99
C MET A 11 -5.29 37.16 -13.13
N PRO A 12 -4.61 38.24 -12.69
CA PRO A 12 -3.16 38.33 -12.68
C PRO A 12 -2.58 37.46 -11.55
N LEU A 13 -1.51 36.74 -11.86
CA LEU A 13 -0.79 35.84 -10.94
C LEU A 13 0.71 36.00 -11.12
N SER A 14 1.46 35.94 -10.02
CA SER A 14 2.91 35.76 -10.03
C SER A 14 3.21 34.33 -9.53
N VAL A 15 3.86 33.53 -10.37
CA VAL A 15 4.09 32.09 -10.10
C VAL A 15 5.55 31.73 -10.42
N PRO A 16 6.08 30.64 -9.85
CA PRO A 16 7.42 30.16 -10.18
C PRO A 16 7.57 29.87 -11.69
N ASN A 17 8.69 30.27 -12.27
CA ASN A 17 9.01 29.98 -13.66
C ASN A 17 9.17 28.48 -13.88
N GLY A 18 8.65 27.99 -15.00
CA GLY A 18 8.80 26.59 -15.43
C GLY A 18 7.79 25.60 -14.84
N ILE A 19 6.90 26.02 -13.93
CA ILE A 19 5.79 25.15 -13.51
C ILE A 19 4.78 24.99 -14.66
N SER A 20 3.98 23.94 -14.61
CA SER A 20 2.92 23.72 -15.60
C SER A 20 1.74 24.68 -15.43
N ILE A 21 0.97 24.91 -16.52
CA ILE A 21 -0.29 25.67 -16.43
C ILE A 21 -1.26 25.01 -15.42
N LEU A 22 -1.26 23.69 -15.31
CA LEU A 22 -2.07 22.95 -14.33
C LEU A 22 -1.72 23.36 -12.88
N GLU A 23 -0.44 23.45 -12.57
CA GLU A 23 0.03 23.87 -11.25
C GLU A 23 -0.26 25.35 -11.02
N ALA A 24 -0.01 26.20 -12.03
CA ALA A 24 -0.29 27.63 -11.95
C ALA A 24 -1.77 27.96 -11.72
N ALA A 25 -2.68 27.18 -12.33
CA ALA A 25 -4.13 27.36 -12.16
C ALA A 25 -4.58 27.22 -10.68
N ARG A 26 -3.87 26.43 -9.90
CA ARG A 26 -4.16 26.28 -8.47
C ARG A 26 -3.89 27.53 -7.64
N TYR A 27 -2.90 28.31 -8.00
CA TYR A 27 -2.67 29.61 -7.36
C TYR A 27 -3.86 30.56 -7.59
N ALA A 28 -4.64 30.32 -8.67
CA ALA A 28 -5.88 31.03 -8.96
C ALA A 28 -7.14 30.38 -8.33
N GLY A 29 -6.99 29.29 -7.57
CA GLY A 29 -8.12 28.51 -7.06
C GLY A 29 -8.90 27.78 -8.14
N ILE A 30 -8.30 27.53 -9.33
CA ILE A 30 -8.93 26.87 -10.46
C ILE A 30 -8.47 25.41 -10.55
N GLU A 31 -9.41 24.48 -10.56
CA GLU A 31 -9.17 23.07 -10.84
C GLU A 31 -9.31 22.78 -12.34
N ILE A 32 -8.22 22.31 -12.96
CA ILE A 32 -8.23 21.80 -14.33
C ILE A 32 -8.32 20.28 -14.27
N PRO A 33 -9.31 19.64 -14.90
CA PRO A 33 -9.51 18.19 -14.83
C PRO A 33 -8.39 17.42 -15.51
N THR A 34 -8.06 16.24 -14.98
CA THR A 34 -7.06 15.33 -15.54
C THR A 34 -7.51 13.88 -15.43
N LEU A 35 -7.04 12.99 -16.33
CA LEU A 35 -7.21 11.54 -16.23
C LEU A 35 -5.89 10.78 -16.30
N CYS A 36 -4.89 11.30 -16.99
CA CYS A 36 -3.58 10.63 -17.09
C CYS A 36 -2.53 11.23 -16.15
N TYR A 37 -2.64 12.49 -15.80
CA TYR A 37 -1.63 13.19 -15.00
C TYR A 37 -1.66 12.74 -13.53
N LEU A 38 -0.49 12.41 -13.02
CA LEU A 38 -0.17 12.27 -11.61
C LEU A 38 1.20 12.87 -11.39
N LYS A 39 1.29 13.86 -10.51
CA LYS A 39 2.54 14.56 -10.20
C LYS A 39 3.63 13.58 -9.75
N ASP A 40 4.83 13.76 -10.27
CA ASP A 40 6.02 12.93 -10.00
C ASP A 40 5.87 11.45 -10.40
N ILE A 41 4.71 11.03 -10.94
CA ILE A 41 4.44 9.65 -11.37
C ILE A 41 4.24 9.57 -12.88
N ASN A 42 3.28 10.31 -13.45
CA ASN A 42 2.90 10.19 -14.85
C ASN A 42 2.51 11.54 -15.47
N GLU A 43 3.44 12.18 -16.15
CA GLU A 43 3.31 13.52 -16.73
C GLU A 43 3.44 13.49 -18.25
N ILE A 44 2.57 12.72 -18.92
CA ILE A 44 2.70 12.41 -20.38
C ILE A 44 1.72 13.15 -21.28
N GLY A 45 0.73 13.86 -20.75
CA GLY A 45 -0.25 14.61 -21.54
C GLY A 45 -1.12 13.76 -22.50
N ALA A 46 -1.34 12.46 -22.22
CA ALA A 46 -1.95 11.53 -23.15
C ALA A 46 -3.48 11.69 -23.31
N CYS A 47 -4.21 11.92 -22.21
CA CYS A 47 -5.69 11.86 -22.21
C CYS A 47 -6.38 13.09 -22.83
N ARG A 48 -5.68 14.22 -22.96
CA ARG A 48 -6.23 15.49 -23.50
C ARG A 48 -7.40 16.10 -22.75
N ILE A 49 -7.71 15.66 -21.54
CA ILE A 49 -8.80 16.25 -20.71
C ILE A 49 -8.40 17.61 -20.16
N CYS A 50 -7.12 17.85 -19.88
CA CYS A 50 -6.62 19.12 -19.32
C CYS A 50 -6.42 20.23 -20.37
N MET A 51 -7.08 20.17 -21.53
CA MET A 51 -6.94 21.18 -22.57
C MET A 51 -7.38 22.56 -22.08
N VAL A 52 -6.59 23.58 -22.43
CA VAL A 52 -6.84 25.00 -22.16
C VAL A 52 -6.52 25.83 -23.39
N GLU A 53 -7.07 27.05 -23.46
CA GLU A 53 -6.77 28.01 -24.50
C GLU A 53 -5.68 28.98 -23.99
N VAL A 54 -4.66 29.22 -24.81
CA VAL A 54 -3.61 30.21 -24.54
C VAL A 54 -3.67 31.27 -25.64
N LYS A 55 -3.71 32.53 -25.24
CA LYS A 55 -3.75 33.65 -26.18
C LYS A 55 -2.56 33.63 -27.12
N GLY A 56 -2.84 33.67 -28.43
CA GLY A 56 -1.81 33.59 -29.48
C GLY A 56 -1.37 32.18 -29.86
N ALA A 57 -1.80 31.14 -29.15
CA ALA A 57 -1.55 29.75 -29.56
C ALA A 57 -2.48 29.35 -30.73
N ARG A 58 -1.95 28.53 -31.66
CA ARG A 58 -2.70 28.04 -32.84
C ARG A 58 -3.80 27.02 -32.49
N SER A 59 -3.65 26.34 -31.37
CA SER A 59 -4.57 25.29 -30.90
C SER A 59 -4.64 25.28 -29.38
N LEU A 60 -5.60 24.53 -28.82
CA LEU A 60 -5.61 24.24 -27.39
C LEU A 60 -4.35 23.49 -26.98
N VAL A 61 -3.86 23.76 -25.77
CA VAL A 61 -2.66 23.13 -25.20
C VAL A 61 -3.01 22.29 -23.98
N THR A 62 -2.17 21.30 -23.65
CA THR A 62 -2.35 20.41 -22.48
C THR A 62 -1.77 21.08 -21.24
N ALA A 63 -2.60 21.55 -20.34
CA ALA A 63 -2.18 22.28 -19.13
C ALA A 63 -1.22 21.49 -18.23
N CYS A 64 -1.31 20.18 -18.19
CA CYS A 64 -0.50 19.34 -17.29
C CYS A 64 0.98 19.22 -17.67
N VAL A 65 1.35 19.55 -18.91
CA VAL A 65 2.75 19.45 -19.41
C VAL A 65 3.22 20.71 -20.10
N TYR A 66 2.39 21.74 -20.21
CA TYR A 66 2.76 22.99 -20.85
C TYR A 66 3.27 23.98 -19.80
N PRO A 67 4.55 24.41 -19.88
CA PRO A 67 5.12 25.34 -18.90
C PRO A 67 4.57 26.74 -19.06
N VAL A 68 4.48 27.48 -17.95
CA VAL A 68 4.15 28.90 -17.96
C VAL A 68 5.34 29.76 -18.40
N ASN A 69 5.06 30.90 -19.04
CA ASN A 69 6.05 31.88 -19.46
C ASN A 69 5.55 33.30 -19.12
N GLU A 70 6.46 34.25 -19.01
CA GLU A 70 6.14 35.65 -18.74
C GLU A 70 5.11 36.21 -19.73
N GLY A 71 4.10 36.89 -19.22
CA GLY A 71 3.04 37.53 -20.00
C GLY A 71 1.97 36.58 -20.58
N MET A 72 2.04 35.29 -20.25
CA MET A 72 1.07 34.30 -20.75
C MET A 72 -0.36 34.62 -20.28
N GLU A 73 -1.34 34.57 -21.20
CA GLU A 73 -2.77 34.65 -20.89
C GLU A 73 -3.46 33.31 -21.19
N VAL A 74 -4.01 32.68 -20.15
CA VAL A 74 -4.65 31.33 -20.21
C VAL A 74 -6.13 31.43 -19.93
N PHE A 75 -6.94 30.72 -20.70
CA PHE A 75 -8.38 30.58 -20.51
C PHE A 75 -8.74 29.10 -20.31
N THR A 76 -9.28 28.80 -19.15
CA THR A 76 -9.54 27.41 -18.71
C THR A 76 -10.98 26.96 -18.97
N ASN A 77 -11.88 27.88 -19.32
CA ASN A 77 -13.33 27.63 -19.38
C ASN A 77 -14.02 28.35 -20.55
N THR A 78 -13.39 28.43 -21.73
CA THR A 78 -14.07 28.90 -22.94
C THR A 78 -15.00 27.82 -23.49
N GLU A 79 -15.96 28.20 -24.33
CA GLU A 79 -16.84 27.25 -25.01
C GLU A 79 -16.03 26.18 -25.76
N LYS A 80 -15.01 26.60 -26.50
CA LYS A 80 -14.08 25.72 -27.22
C LYS A 80 -13.40 24.71 -26.29
N VAL A 81 -12.99 25.13 -25.10
CA VAL A 81 -12.37 24.25 -24.09
C VAL A 81 -13.40 23.24 -23.57
N ARG A 82 -14.62 23.68 -23.23
CA ARG A 82 -15.69 22.78 -22.74
C ARG A 82 -16.09 21.75 -23.77
N GLN A 83 -16.30 22.17 -25.02
CA GLN A 83 -16.63 21.27 -26.14
C GLN A 83 -15.51 20.26 -26.40
N SER A 84 -14.24 20.69 -26.38
CA SER A 84 -13.10 19.80 -26.55
C SER A 84 -13.04 18.73 -25.46
N ARG A 85 -13.29 19.08 -24.20
CA ARG A 85 -13.29 18.12 -23.08
C ARG A 85 -14.45 17.13 -23.18
N LYS A 86 -15.68 17.59 -23.49
CA LYS A 86 -16.85 16.74 -23.70
C LYS A 86 -16.58 15.72 -24.81
N MET A 87 -16.18 16.19 -26.00
CA MET A 87 -15.84 15.32 -27.14
C MET A 87 -14.73 14.30 -26.79
N THR A 88 -13.71 14.72 -26.04
CA THR A 88 -12.63 13.79 -25.61
C THR A 88 -13.17 12.70 -24.69
N LEU A 89 -14.11 13.02 -23.78
CA LEU A 89 -14.75 12.01 -22.92
C LEU A 89 -15.60 11.04 -23.73
N GLU A 90 -16.39 11.54 -24.67
CA GLU A 90 -17.19 10.72 -25.59
C GLU A 90 -16.32 9.77 -26.43
N LEU A 91 -15.16 10.26 -26.95
CA LEU A 91 -14.19 9.42 -27.64
C LEU A 91 -13.54 8.37 -26.73
N ILE A 92 -13.27 8.68 -25.46
CA ILE A 92 -12.78 7.69 -24.50
C ILE A 92 -13.84 6.61 -24.25
N LEU A 93 -15.11 6.99 -24.16
CA LEU A 93 -16.23 6.07 -23.95
C LEU A 93 -16.46 5.14 -25.16
N SER A 94 -16.08 5.53 -26.38
CA SER A 94 -16.30 4.72 -27.59
C SER A 94 -15.60 3.36 -27.55
N THR A 95 -14.51 3.24 -26.78
CA THR A 95 -13.75 1.99 -26.59
C THR A 95 -13.78 1.49 -25.15
N HIS A 96 -14.60 2.08 -24.30
CA HIS A 96 -14.73 1.72 -22.88
C HIS A 96 -16.00 0.91 -22.63
N ARG A 97 -15.89 -0.22 -21.92
CA ARG A 97 -17.05 -1.03 -21.53
C ARG A 97 -17.88 -0.31 -20.48
N LYS A 98 -19.06 0.14 -20.88
CA LYS A 98 -19.95 1.04 -20.12
C LYS A 98 -20.85 0.34 -19.09
N GLU A 99 -20.40 -0.76 -18.48
CA GLU A 99 -21.13 -1.52 -17.47
C GLU A 99 -20.93 -0.93 -16.05
N CYS A 100 -21.24 0.34 -15.87
CA CYS A 100 -20.93 1.08 -14.64
C CYS A 100 -21.60 0.49 -13.40
N LEU A 101 -22.82 -0.04 -13.51
CA LEU A 101 -23.58 -0.57 -12.36
C LEU A 101 -22.95 -1.82 -11.73
N SER A 102 -22.27 -2.64 -12.53
CA SER A 102 -21.54 -3.84 -12.07
C SER A 102 -20.03 -3.61 -11.92
N CYS A 103 -19.54 -2.41 -12.18
CA CYS A 103 -18.12 -2.10 -12.10
C CYS A 103 -17.68 -1.93 -10.64
N ILE A 104 -16.54 -2.52 -10.29
CA ILE A 104 -15.92 -2.37 -8.96
C ILE A 104 -15.63 -0.91 -8.57
N ARG A 105 -15.54 -0.01 -9.54
CA ARG A 105 -15.31 1.43 -9.37
C ARG A 105 -16.58 2.27 -9.50
N SER A 106 -17.77 1.66 -9.49
CA SER A 106 -19.04 2.40 -9.51
C SER A 106 -19.09 3.41 -8.35
N GLY A 107 -19.47 4.65 -8.65
CA GLY A 107 -19.50 5.74 -7.65
C GLY A 107 -18.11 6.32 -7.26
N ASN A 108 -17.01 5.64 -7.57
CA ASN A 108 -15.63 6.10 -7.27
C ASN A 108 -14.71 5.99 -8.51
N CYS A 109 -15.21 6.34 -9.69
CA CYS A 109 -14.49 6.33 -10.96
C CYS A 109 -14.25 7.76 -11.44
N GLU A 110 -12.98 8.12 -11.71
CA GLU A 110 -12.63 9.47 -12.21
C GLU A 110 -13.26 9.74 -13.59
N LEU A 111 -13.37 8.74 -14.46
CA LEU A 111 -14.02 8.88 -15.76
C LEU A 111 -15.52 9.15 -15.60
N GLN A 112 -16.22 8.37 -14.77
CA GLN A 112 -17.66 8.55 -14.50
C GLN A 112 -17.96 9.94 -13.92
N LYS A 113 -17.13 10.40 -12.97
CA LYS A 113 -17.22 11.74 -12.38
C LYS A 113 -17.10 12.81 -13.45
N LEU A 114 -16.10 12.75 -14.32
CA LEU A 114 -15.89 13.74 -15.37
C LEU A 114 -16.99 13.73 -16.42
N CYS A 115 -17.49 12.56 -16.82
CA CYS A 115 -18.65 12.48 -17.73
C CYS A 115 -19.86 13.22 -17.17
N LYS A 116 -20.14 13.07 -15.87
CA LYS A 116 -21.22 13.80 -15.18
C LYS A 116 -20.93 15.31 -15.13
N GLU A 117 -19.71 15.73 -14.79
CA GLU A 117 -19.32 17.14 -14.66
C GLU A 117 -19.35 17.89 -16.00
N PHE A 118 -19.00 17.24 -17.11
CA PHE A 118 -19.00 17.83 -18.44
C PHE A 118 -20.30 17.58 -19.24
N GLY A 119 -21.31 17.03 -18.60
CA GLY A 119 -22.64 16.84 -19.21
C GLY A 119 -22.58 15.95 -20.46
N VAL A 120 -21.87 14.80 -20.36
CA VAL A 120 -21.93 13.76 -21.41
C VAL A 120 -23.33 13.16 -21.34
N ASP A 121 -24.13 13.43 -22.34
CA ASP A 121 -25.55 13.07 -22.47
C ASP A 121 -25.79 11.91 -23.45
N ASP A 122 -24.79 11.60 -24.27
CA ASP A 122 -24.79 10.45 -25.17
C ASP A 122 -23.47 9.68 -25.08
N GLU A 123 -23.45 8.63 -24.25
CA GLU A 123 -22.29 7.74 -24.14
C GLU A 123 -22.07 6.84 -25.35
N HIS A 124 -22.99 6.89 -26.34
CA HIS A 124 -22.96 6.13 -27.59
C HIS A 124 -22.58 6.98 -28.80
N ALA A 125 -22.32 8.27 -28.63
CA ALA A 125 -22.05 9.24 -29.70
C ALA A 125 -21.01 8.78 -30.75
N PHE A 126 -20.03 8.00 -30.33
CA PHE A 126 -18.93 7.48 -31.17
C PHE A 126 -18.78 5.96 -31.08
N ASP A 127 -19.89 5.24 -30.80
CA ASP A 127 -19.84 3.77 -30.79
C ASP A 127 -19.42 3.21 -32.15
N GLY A 128 -18.62 2.17 -32.11
CA GLY A 128 -18.06 1.49 -33.26
C GLY A 128 -17.49 0.13 -32.89
N GLU A 129 -16.44 -0.27 -33.56
CA GLU A 129 -15.72 -1.50 -33.23
C GLU A 129 -15.10 -1.40 -31.86
N MET A 130 -15.31 -2.43 -31.00
CA MET A 130 -14.71 -2.54 -29.67
C MET A 130 -13.48 -3.46 -29.72
N PRO A 131 -12.33 -3.06 -29.15
CA PRO A 131 -11.21 -3.96 -28.98
C PRO A 131 -11.63 -5.17 -28.12
N ALA A 132 -11.24 -6.37 -28.53
CA ALA A 132 -11.44 -7.59 -27.76
C ALA A 132 -10.16 -7.91 -27.00
N PHE A 133 -10.14 -7.63 -25.70
CA PHE A 133 -8.98 -7.94 -24.84
C PHE A 133 -9.35 -9.02 -23.83
N GLU A 134 -8.40 -9.92 -23.58
CA GLU A 134 -8.53 -10.93 -22.57
C GLU A 134 -8.58 -10.32 -21.17
N PHE A 135 -9.25 -11.01 -20.31
CA PHE A 135 -9.38 -10.73 -18.88
C PHE A 135 -8.33 -11.57 -18.16
N ASP A 136 -7.42 -10.94 -17.42
CA ASP A 136 -6.35 -11.62 -16.68
C ASP A 136 -6.65 -11.59 -15.17
N ASP A 137 -7.04 -12.74 -14.64
CA ASP A 137 -7.24 -12.98 -13.20
C ASP A 137 -6.29 -14.05 -12.65
N SER A 138 -5.23 -14.34 -13.36
CA SER A 138 -4.23 -15.37 -13.01
C SER A 138 -3.50 -15.08 -11.70
N ALA A 139 -3.26 -13.82 -11.38
CA ALA A 139 -2.56 -13.43 -10.18
C ALA A 139 -3.43 -13.58 -8.91
N ALA A 140 -2.82 -14.02 -7.80
CA ALA A 140 -3.53 -14.19 -6.53
C ALA A 140 -4.05 -12.88 -5.91
N HIS A 141 -3.58 -11.72 -6.37
CA HIS A 141 -3.78 -10.43 -5.69
C HIS A 141 -4.58 -9.41 -6.49
N MET A 142 -4.69 -9.57 -7.80
CA MET A 142 -5.34 -8.57 -8.66
C MET A 142 -5.91 -9.16 -9.94
N VAL A 143 -6.81 -8.39 -10.53
CA VAL A 143 -7.43 -8.65 -11.83
C VAL A 143 -7.12 -7.47 -12.76
N ARG A 144 -6.89 -7.75 -14.04
CA ARG A 144 -6.74 -6.78 -15.12
C ARG A 144 -7.83 -6.98 -16.17
N ASP A 145 -8.65 -5.96 -16.40
CA ASP A 145 -9.73 -5.92 -17.37
C ASP A 145 -9.47 -4.78 -18.37
N ASN A 146 -8.84 -5.10 -19.48
CA ASN A 146 -8.49 -4.09 -20.51
C ASN A 146 -9.72 -3.48 -21.21
N SER A 147 -10.89 -4.08 -21.12
CA SER A 147 -12.13 -3.49 -21.68
C SER A 147 -12.53 -2.17 -20.98
N LYS A 148 -12.01 -1.94 -19.77
CA LYS A 148 -12.20 -0.72 -18.97
C LYS A 148 -10.97 0.20 -18.96
N CYS A 149 -9.93 -0.14 -19.75
CA CYS A 149 -8.71 0.64 -19.80
C CYS A 149 -8.87 1.85 -20.73
N ILE A 150 -8.44 3.03 -20.26
CA ILE A 150 -8.43 4.28 -21.04
C ILE A 150 -7.01 4.67 -21.51
N LEU A 151 -6.07 3.74 -21.48
CA LEU A 151 -4.68 3.91 -21.92
C LEU A 151 -3.96 5.12 -21.30
N CYS A 152 -4.33 5.52 -20.09
CA CYS A 152 -3.72 6.65 -19.38
C CYS A 152 -2.27 6.38 -18.93
N ARG A 153 -1.84 5.12 -18.88
CA ARG A 153 -0.49 4.65 -18.49
C ARG A 153 -0.05 4.97 -17.06
N ARG A 154 -0.93 5.41 -16.16
CA ARG A 154 -0.59 5.62 -14.74
C ARG A 154 -0.04 4.35 -14.09
N CYS A 155 -0.63 3.18 -14.38
CA CYS A 155 -0.18 1.88 -13.86
C CYS A 155 1.22 1.52 -14.35
N VAL A 156 1.53 1.79 -15.62
CA VAL A 156 2.87 1.56 -16.22
C VAL A 156 3.91 2.44 -15.52
N ALA A 157 3.62 3.73 -15.35
CA ALA A 157 4.51 4.66 -14.68
C ALA A 157 4.75 4.26 -13.21
N ALA A 158 3.71 3.89 -12.48
CA ALA A 158 3.84 3.42 -11.10
C ALA A 158 4.67 2.13 -10.99
N CYS A 159 4.52 1.20 -11.94
CA CYS A 159 5.33 -0.02 -11.99
C CYS A 159 6.81 0.28 -12.31
N ASN A 160 7.05 1.23 -13.20
CA ASN A 160 8.40 1.68 -13.53
C ASN A 160 9.09 2.39 -12.35
N GLN A 161 8.35 3.20 -11.59
CA GLN A 161 8.88 3.83 -10.38
C GLN A 161 9.29 2.80 -9.32
N GLN A 162 8.61 1.65 -9.26
CA GLN A 162 8.99 0.54 -8.38
C GLN A 162 10.14 -0.30 -8.93
N LYS A 163 10.76 0.07 -10.07
CA LYS A 163 11.85 -0.70 -10.72
C LYS A 163 11.46 -2.16 -11.05
N VAL A 164 10.17 -2.43 -11.17
CA VAL A 164 9.63 -3.77 -11.50
C VAL A 164 9.35 -3.87 -12.99
N SER A 165 8.67 -2.88 -13.58
CA SER A 165 8.46 -2.69 -15.02
C SER A 165 7.91 -3.92 -15.77
N VAL A 166 7.02 -4.69 -15.11
CA VAL A 166 6.44 -5.92 -15.71
C VAL A 166 5.23 -5.65 -16.57
N ILE A 167 4.65 -4.45 -16.53
CA ILE A 167 3.52 -4.06 -17.37
C ILE A 167 3.89 -2.87 -18.24
N GLY A 168 3.40 -2.90 -19.47
CA GLY A 168 3.67 -1.88 -20.49
C GLY A 168 2.54 -1.78 -21.50
N ALA A 169 2.68 -0.91 -22.49
CA ALA A 169 1.79 -0.87 -23.64
C ALA A 169 2.25 -1.89 -24.67
N ASN A 170 1.41 -2.86 -24.98
CA ASN A 170 1.61 -3.86 -26.02
C ASN A 170 0.85 -3.47 -27.28
N ALA A 171 1.23 -4.02 -28.44
CA ALA A 171 0.72 -3.72 -29.77
C ALA A 171 0.81 -2.21 -30.12
N ARG A 172 0.02 -1.75 -31.09
CA ARG A 172 0.00 -0.35 -31.53
C ARG A 172 -1.33 -0.01 -32.21
N GLY A 173 -1.60 1.30 -32.36
CA GLY A 173 -2.85 1.78 -32.98
C GLY A 173 -4.05 1.37 -32.15
N PHE A 174 -5.08 0.88 -32.82
CA PHE A 174 -6.34 0.47 -32.20
C PHE A 174 -6.18 -0.72 -31.24
N ASP A 175 -5.24 -1.64 -31.53
CA ASP A 175 -4.99 -2.84 -30.70
C ASP A 175 -4.11 -2.56 -29.47
N THR A 176 -3.73 -1.31 -29.23
CA THR A 176 -2.91 -0.96 -28.07
C THR A 176 -3.64 -1.31 -26.77
N HIS A 177 -2.97 -2.07 -25.92
CA HIS A 177 -3.49 -2.44 -24.59
C HIS A 177 -2.38 -2.51 -23.55
N ILE A 178 -2.72 -2.56 -22.28
CA ILE A 178 -1.76 -2.66 -21.18
C ILE A 178 -1.63 -4.13 -20.79
N SER A 179 -0.40 -4.67 -20.92
CA SER A 179 -0.15 -6.07 -20.61
C SER A 179 1.30 -6.28 -20.13
N SER A 180 1.63 -7.51 -19.82
CA SER A 180 2.99 -7.98 -19.61
C SER A 180 3.68 -8.21 -20.96
N ALA A 181 5.00 -8.37 -20.97
CA ALA A 181 5.73 -8.67 -22.21
C ALA A 181 5.19 -9.96 -22.85
N PHE A 182 4.93 -9.90 -24.17
CA PHE A 182 4.35 -11.01 -24.96
C PHE A 182 2.98 -11.48 -24.47
N ASP A 183 2.21 -10.60 -23.84
CA ASP A 183 0.88 -10.87 -23.28
C ASP A 183 0.85 -12.06 -22.30
N LYS A 184 1.95 -12.32 -21.60
CA LYS A 184 2.01 -13.31 -20.55
C LYS A 184 1.11 -12.93 -19.38
N ASP A 185 0.56 -13.93 -18.72
CA ASP A 185 -0.22 -13.78 -17.51
C ASP A 185 0.58 -13.13 -16.37
N LEU A 186 -0.08 -12.34 -15.52
CA LEU A 186 0.57 -11.69 -14.37
C LEU A 186 1.14 -12.70 -13.36
N ALA A 187 0.61 -13.92 -13.31
CA ALA A 187 1.15 -15.00 -12.49
C ALA A 187 2.53 -15.48 -12.97
N ASP A 188 2.85 -15.31 -14.26
CA ASP A 188 4.04 -15.86 -14.91
C ASP A 188 5.18 -14.87 -15.08
N VAL A 189 5.00 -13.64 -14.60
CA VAL A 189 6.01 -12.58 -14.66
C VAL A 189 6.46 -12.17 -13.25
N SER A 190 7.57 -11.43 -13.16
CA SER A 190 8.16 -10.99 -11.90
C SER A 190 7.39 -9.85 -11.20
N CYS A 191 6.05 -9.88 -11.27
CA CYS A 191 5.19 -8.96 -10.53
C CYS A 191 5.37 -9.18 -9.02
N ILE A 192 5.66 -8.11 -8.28
CA ILE A 192 5.87 -8.16 -6.83
C ILE A 192 4.58 -8.00 -6.00
N SER A 193 3.44 -7.99 -6.64
CA SER A 193 2.11 -7.90 -6.00
C SER A 193 1.88 -6.64 -5.16
N CYS A 194 2.64 -5.56 -5.36
CA CYS A 194 2.59 -4.35 -4.53
C CYS A 194 1.28 -3.53 -4.66
N GLY A 195 0.51 -3.72 -5.74
CA GLY A 195 -0.77 -3.03 -5.97
C GLY A 195 -0.68 -1.53 -6.27
N GLN A 196 0.52 -0.96 -6.48
CA GLN A 196 0.66 0.45 -6.81
C GLN A 196 0.00 0.82 -8.15
N CYS A 197 -0.11 -0.13 -9.07
CA CYS A 197 -0.89 0.02 -10.30
C CYS A 197 -2.40 0.16 -10.04
N ILE A 198 -2.94 -0.49 -8.99
CA ILE A 198 -4.36 -0.44 -8.61
C ILE A 198 -4.73 0.93 -8.09
N VAL A 199 -4.01 1.44 -7.07
CA VAL A 199 -4.33 2.72 -6.42
C VAL A 199 -4.14 3.91 -7.34
N ASN A 200 -3.39 3.76 -8.43
CA ASN A 200 -3.18 4.79 -9.44
C ASN A 200 -4.11 4.67 -10.67
N CYS A 201 -4.91 3.61 -10.79
CA CYS A 201 -5.84 3.44 -11.90
C CYS A 201 -7.07 4.35 -11.74
N PRO A 202 -7.40 5.22 -12.73
CA PRO A 202 -8.54 6.12 -12.62
C PRO A 202 -9.89 5.44 -12.92
N THR A 203 -9.85 4.22 -13.44
CA THR A 203 -11.05 3.43 -13.82
C THR A 203 -11.03 2.06 -13.16
N GLY A 204 -11.95 1.17 -13.52
CA GLY A 204 -12.02 -0.22 -13.05
C GLY A 204 -11.19 -1.22 -13.85
N ALA A 205 -10.16 -0.76 -14.60
CA ALA A 205 -9.35 -1.65 -15.43
C ALA A 205 -8.38 -2.53 -14.64
N ILE A 206 -7.99 -2.12 -13.46
CA ILE A 206 -7.11 -2.89 -12.56
C ILE A 206 -7.67 -2.77 -11.14
N TYR A 207 -7.89 -3.90 -10.49
CA TYR A 207 -8.44 -3.96 -9.13
C TYR A 207 -7.94 -5.19 -8.38
N GLU A 208 -8.12 -5.21 -7.07
CA GLU A 208 -7.77 -6.37 -6.23
C GLU A 208 -8.68 -7.55 -6.51
N LYS A 209 -8.13 -8.77 -6.41
CA LYS A 209 -8.93 -10.01 -6.45
C LYS A 209 -9.82 -10.05 -5.22
N ASP A 210 -11.12 -10.23 -5.41
CA ASP A 210 -12.12 -10.11 -4.35
C ASP A 210 -12.33 -11.43 -3.62
N ASP A 211 -12.03 -11.45 -2.32
CA ASP A 211 -12.24 -12.60 -1.43
C ASP A 211 -13.43 -12.38 -0.45
N THR A 212 -14.20 -11.28 -0.58
CA THR A 212 -15.27 -10.93 0.37
C THR A 212 -16.36 -12.00 0.46
N SER A 213 -16.74 -12.59 -0.68
CA SER A 213 -17.76 -13.65 -0.72
C SER A 213 -17.31 -14.92 0.04
N ALA A 214 -16.02 -15.28 -0.06
CA ALA A 214 -15.48 -16.43 0.65
C ALA A 214 -15.43 -16.18 2.17
N VAL A 215 -15.09 -14.93 2.57
CA VAL A 215 -15.09 -14.53 3.98
C VAL A 215 -16.52 -14.51 4.54
N PHE A 216 -17.51 -13.97 3.81
CA PHE A 216 -18.92 -14.05 4.24
C PHE A 216 -19.40 -15.50 4.37
N ALA A 217 -19.00 -16.39 3.45
CA ALA A 217 -19.33 -17.81 3.55
C ALA A 217 -18.71 -18.46 4.80
N ALA A 218 -17.48 -18.09 5.16
CA ALA A 218 -16.85 -18.56 6.39
C ALA A 218 -17.58 -18.05 7.64
N ILE A 219 -17.91 -16.76 7.71
CA ILE A 219 -18.66 -16.15 8.84
C ILE A 219 -20.03 -16.82 9.03
N ASN A 220 -20.71 -17.17 7.93
CA ASN A 220 -22.03 -17.81 7.99
C ASN A 220 -21.99 -19.33 8.24
N ASN A 221 -20.79 -19.93 8.30
CA ASN A 221 -20.66 -21.36 8.59
C ASN A 221 -20.56 -21.60 10.11
N PRO A 222 -21.59 -22.19 10.76
CA PRO A 222 -21.61 -22.41 12.21
C PRO A 222 -20.55 -23.39 12.72
N GLU A 223 -19.90 -24.14 11.82
CA GLU A 223 -18.80 -25.07 12.17
C GLU A 223 -17.44 -24.35 12.22
N LYS A 224 -17.37 -23.08 11.82
CA LYS A 224 -16.12 -22.31 11.79
C LYS A 224 -16.11 -21.25 12.87
N PHE A 225 -14.93 -21.06 13.46
CA PHE A 225 -14.62 -19.98 14.38
C PHE A 225 -13.78 -18.94 13.61
N VAL A 226 -14.39 -17.82 13.25
CA VAL A 226 -13.79 -16.84 12.33
C VAL A 226 -13.17 -15.68 13.11
N VAL A 227 -11.86 -15.60 13.06
CA VAL A 227 -11.07 -14.56 13.72
C VAL A 227 -10.59 -13.55 12.70
N VAL A 228 -10.71 -12.26 13.03
CA VAL A 228 -10.17 -11.19 12.21
C VAL A 228 -9.12 -10.39 12.96
N ASN A 229 -8.07 -9.96 12.24
CA ASN A 229 -7.07 -9.03 12.74
C ASN A 229 -6.88 -7.87 11.76
N THR A 230 -6.51 -6.69 12.27
CA THR A 230 -6.37 -5.47 11.48
C THR A 230 -4.96 -4.91 11.57
N ALA A 231 -4.35 -4.63 10.40
CA ALA A 231 -3.04 -3.98 10.37
C ALA A 231 -3.10 -2.53 10.90
N PRO A 232 -2.00 -2.02 11.48
CA PRO A 232 -1.98 -0.69 12.12
C PRO A 232 -2.54 0.45 11.28
N SER A 233 -2.22 0.48 9.97
CA SER A 233 -2.64 1.57 9.10
C SER A 233 -4.13 1.58 8.73
N ILE A 234 -4.87 0.48 8.96
CA ILE A 234 -6.30 0.42 8.63
C ILE A 234 -7.09 1.42 9.48
N ARG A 235 -6.75 1.55 10.77
CA ARG A 235 -7.42 2.47 11.70
C ARG A 235 -7.38 3.94 11.28
N VAL A 236 -6.38 4.34 10.50
CA VAL A 236 -6.21 5.73 10.03
C VAL A 236 -6.57 5.94 8.56
N THR A 237 -7.05 4.90 7.88
CA THR A 237 -7.37 4.96 6.44
C THR A 237 -8.80 4.52 6.10
N LEU A 238 -9.39 3.61 6.87
CA LEU A 238 -10.73 3.08 6.59
C LEU A 238 -11.80 4.18 6.53
N GLY A 239 -11.72 5.19 7.40
CA GLY A 239 -12.66 6.32 7.44
C GLY A 239 -12.75 7.09 6.11
N GLU A 240 -11.69 7.08 5.30
CA GLU A 240 -11.67 7.73 3.98
C GLU A 240 -12.69 7.10 3.01
N CYS A 241 -12.97 5.79 3.13
CA CYS A 241 -14.00 5.11 2.34
C CYS A 241 -15.42 5.59 2.69
N PHE A 242 -15.61 6.18 3.86
CA PHE A 242 -16.88 6.67 4.38
C PHE A 242 -16.95 8.21 4.45
N GLY A 243 -16.10 8.90 3.66
CA GLY A 243 -16.10 10.35 3.53
C GLY A 243 -15.46 11.13 4.68
N MET A 244 -14.76 10.46 5.59
CA MET A 244 -14.03 11.13 6.67
C MET A 244 -12.71 11.74 6.16
N SER A 245 -12.16 12.68 6.90
CA SER A 245 -10.89 13.33 6.58
C SER A 245 -9.72 12.32 6.58
N ILE A 246 -8.75 12.56 5.72
CA ILE A 246 -7.52 11.74 5.61
C ILE A 246 -6.79 11.71 6.95
N GLY A 247 -6.47 10.51 7.43
CA GLY A 247 -5.79 10.30 8.70
C GLY A 247 -6.70 10.33 9.93
N THR A 248 -8.04 10.32 9.76
CA THR A 248 -8.95 10.17 10.90
C THR A 248 -8.79 8.78 11.52
N ASN A 249 -8.47 8.71 12.80
CA ASN A 249 -8.42 7.44 13.53
C ASN A 249 -9.84 6.96 13.83
N VAL A 250 -10.19 5.79 13.29
CA VAL A 250 -11.52 5.15 13.43
C VAL A 250 -11.42 3.75 14.06
N GLN A 251 -10.40 3.50 14.89
CA GLN A 251 -10.13 2.19 15.47
C GLN A 251 -11.37 1.56 16.12
N GLY A 252 -12.02 2.26 17.04
CA GLY A 252 -13.16 1.70 17.76
C GLY A 252 -14.38 1.49 16.87
N LYS A 253 -14.64 2.39 15.90
CA LYS A 253 -15.69 2.18 14.88
C LYS A 253 -15.39 0.99 13.97
N MET A 254 -14.14 0.79 13.62
CA MET A 254 -13.67 -0.37 12.84
C MET A 254 -13.94 -1.67 13.61
N VAL A 255 -13.59 -1.73 14.88
CA VAL A 255 -13.86 -2.90 15.74
C VAL A 255 -15.36 -3.16 15.83
N ALA A 256 -16.15 -2.12 16.05
CA ALA A 256 -17.61 -2.23 16.09
C ALA A 256 -18.21 -2.73 14.78
N ALA A 257 -17.67 -2.30 13.62
CA ALA A 257 -18.09 -2.78 12.30
C ALA A 257 -17.78 -4.26 12.12
N LEU A 258 -16.58 -4.69 12.46
CA LEU A 258 -16.13 -6.08 12.34
C LEU A 258 -16.98 -7.04 13.18
N ARG A 259 -17.34 -6.65 14.41
CA ARG A 259 -18.28 -7.45 15.23
C ARG A 259 -19.68 -7.54 14.60
N ARG A 260 -20.17 -6.44 14.01
CA ARG A 260 -21.49 -6.45 13.32
C ARG A 260 -21.48 -7.22 12.00
N LEU A 261 -20.30 -7.40 11.37
CA LEU A 261 -20.14 -8.31 10.24
C LEU A 261 -20.25 -9.78 10.63
N GLY A 262 -20.12 -10.10 11.95
CA GLY A 262 -20.28 -11.45 12.45
C GLY A 262 -18.99 -12.21 12.72
N PHE A 263 -17.83 -11.54 12.79
CA PHE A 263 -16.60 -12.19 13.23
C PHE A 263 -16.70 -12.58 14.72
N ASP A 264 -16.26 -13.81 15.06
CA ASP A 264 -16.31 -14.33 16.44
C ASP A 264 -15.33 -13.61 17.36
N LYS A 265 -14.17 -13.21 16.81
CA LYS A 265 -13.15 -12.42 17.52
C LYS A 265 -12.55 -11.37 16.62
N VAL A 266 -12.34 -10.19 17.19
CA VAL A 266 -11.73 -9.04 16.54
C VAL A 266 -10.48 -8.65 17.31
N PHE A 267 -9.31 -8.92 16.72
CA PHE A 267 -7.99 -8.70 17.30
C PHE A 267 -7.20 -7.65 16.53
N ASP A 268 -6.06 -7.28 17.09
CA ASP A 268 -5.13 -6.34 16.50
C ASP A 268 -3.85 -7.06 16.03
N THR A 269 -3.39 -6.75 14.81
CA THR A 269 -2.10 -7.24 14.33
C THR A 269 -0.92 -6.64 15.13
N ASP A 270 -1.16 -5.55 15.86
CA ASP A 270 -0.12 -4.85 16.64
C ASP A 270 0.56 -5.78 17.66
N PHE A 271 -0.17 -6.69 18.30
CA PHE A 271 0.47 -7.68 19.16
C PHE A 271 1.51 -8.53 18.41
N ALA A 272 1.21 -8.92 17.17
CA ALA A 272 2.13 -9.73 16.37
C ALA A 272 3.28 -8.90 15.80
N ALA A 273 3.09 -7.59 15.63
CA ALA A 273 4.19 -6.67 15.31
C ALA A 273 5.17 -6.56 16.49
N ASP A 274 4.67 -6.47 17.73
CA ASP A 274 5.51 -6.54 18.93
C ASP A 274 6.27 -7.87 19.01
N LEU A 275 5.60 -9.00 18.72
CA LEU A 275 6.24 -10.32 18.67
C LEU A 275 7.34 -10.39 17.60
N THR A 276 7.10 -9.78 16.43
CA THR A 276 8.10 -9.69 15.36
C THR A 276 9.33 -8.92 15.81
N ILE A 277 9.19 -7.80 16.54
CA ILE A 277 10.31 -7.04 17.07
C ILE A 277 11.14 -7.89 18.06
N MET A 278 10.48 -8.68 18.89
CA MET A 278 11.20 -9.56 19.81
C MET A 278 12.02 -10.61 19.03
N GLU A 279 11.43 -11.29 18.06
CA GLU A 279 12.15 -12.32 17.27
C GLU A 279 13.24 -11.71 16.38
N GLU A 280 12.92 -10.68 15.57
CA GLU A 280 13.91 -10.02 14.68
C GLU A 280 15.03 -9.33 15.47
N GLY A 281 14.70 -8.70 16.59
CA GLY A 281 15.68 -8.04 17.43
C GLY A 281 16.70 -9.03 18.01
N TYR A 282 16.23 -10.17 18.52
CA TYR A 282 17.10 -11.21 19.04
C TYR A 282 17.85 -11.94 17.91
N GLU A 283 17.25 -12.14 16.73
CA GLU A 283 17.95 -12.65 15.54
C GLU A 283 19.10 -11.73 15.11
N LEU A 284 18.87 -10.40 15.11
CA LEU A 284 19.92 -9.43 14.80
C LEU A 284 21.07 -9.49 15.80
N LEU A 285 20.75 -9.55 17.09
CA LEU A 285 21.74 -9.65 18.16
C LEU A 285 22.58 -10.94 18.07
N ASP A 286 21.93 -12.04 17.74
CA ASP A 286 22.61 -13.33 17.50
C ASP A 286 23.57 -13.23 16.31
N ARG A 287 23.12 -12.68 15.17
CA ARG A 287 23.95 -12.47 13.98
C ARG A 287 25.16 -11.57 14.26
N ILE A 288 25.00 -10.52 15.06
CA ILE A 288 26.13 -9.63 15.44
C ILE A 288 27.10 -10.34 16.35
N LYS A 289 26.63 -11.06 17.38
CA LYS A 289 27.47 -11.72 18.38
C LYS A 289 28.20 -12.95 17.86
N ASN A 290 27.53 -13.77 17.05
CA ASN A 290 27.98 -15.07 16.59
C ASN A 290 28.48 -15.09 15.15
N GLY A 291 28.61 -13.91 14.49
CA GLY A 291 29.19 -13.80 13.14
C GLY A 291 28.27 -14.25 12.03
N GLY A 292 26.97 -14.00 12.17
CA GLY A 292 25.96 -14.27 11.14
C GLY A 292 26.02 -13.33 9.93
N THR A 293 25.15 -13.56 8.93
CA THR A 293 25.12 -12.72 7.72
C THR A 293 24.57 -11.32 8.02
N LEU A 294 25.40 -10.30 7.79
CA LEU A 294 25.04 -8.88 7.88
C LEU A 294 25.20 -8.20 6.51
N PRO A 295 24.47 -7.10 6.20
CA PRO A 295 23.35 -6.60 7.02
C PRO A 295 22.19 -7.59 7.10
N MET A 296 21.46 -7.60 8.21
CA MET A 296 20.16 -8.25 8.29
C MET A 296 19.09 -7.32 7.72
N ILE A 297 18.15 -7.87 6.97
CA ILE A 297 17.09 -7.09 6.29
C ILE A 297 15.72 -7.59 6.75
N THR A 298 14.81 -6.68 7.11
CA THR A 298 13.46 -7.02 7.57
C THR A 298 12.67 -7.85 6.56
N SER A 299 11.77 -8.71 7.05
CA SER A 299 10.98 -9.66 6.25
C SER A 299 9.47 -9.38 6.24
N CYS A 300 8.98 -8.39 6.97
CA CYS A 300 7.54 -8.12 7.17
C CYS A 300 6.77 -7.71 5.90
N SER A 301 7.46 -7.24 4.84
CA SER A 301 6.85 -6.77 3.59
C SER A 301 6.89 -7.83 2.48
N PRO A 302 5.78 -8.54 2.17
CA PRO A 302 5.81 -9.63 1.20
C PRO A 302 6.07 -9.17 -0.24
N GLY A 303 5.78 -7.92 -0.59
CA GLY A 303 6.14 -7.34 -1.87
C GLY A 303 7.66 -7.18 -2.01
N TRP A 304 8.34 -6.77 -0.92
CA TRP A 304 9.78 -6.73 -0.83
C TRP A 304 10.39 -8.14 -0.92
N ILE A 305 9.86 -9.09 -0.17
CA ILE A 305 10.34 -10.48 -0.20
C ILE A 305 10.25 -11.03 -1.64
N LYS A 306 9.11 -10.86 -2.30
CA LYS A 306 8.93 -11.30 -3.69
C LYS A 306 9.89 -10.60 -4.66
N PHE A 307 10.17 -9.30 -4.43
CA PHE A 307 11.17 -8.56 -5.19
C PHE A 307 12.58 -9.17 -4.99
N CYS A 308 12.98 -9.46 -3.76
CA CYS A 308 14.26 -10.10 -3.46
C CYS A 308 14.37 -11.49 -4.11
N GLU A 309 13.33 -12.31 -4.02
CA GLU A 309 13.28 -13.65 -4.63
C GLU A 309 13.44 -13.64 -6.15
N HIS A 310 12.88 -12.63 -6.85
CA HIS A 310 12.98 -12.50 -8.31
C HIS A 310 14.28 -11.83 -8.77
N TYR A 311 14.72 -10.78 -8.09
CA TYR A 311 15.78 -9.89 -8.59
C TYR A 311 17.13 -10.09 -7.87
N TYR A 312 17.09 -10.56 -6.60
CA TYR A 312 18.28 -10.76 -5.75
C TYR A 312 18.35 -12.15 -5.10
N PRO A 313 18.12 -13.26 -5.85
CA PRO A 313 18.00 -14.60 -5.24
C PRO A 313 19.26 -15.07 -4.51
N ASN A 314 20.42 -14.50 -4.81
CA ASN A 314 21.68 -14.84 -4.13
C ASN A 314 21.88 -14.06 -2.81
N GLN A 315 20.98 -13.14 -2.49
CA GLN A 315 21.03 -12.29 -1.30
C GLN A 315 19.95 -12.69 -0.26
N LEU A 316 19.19 -13.76 -0.48
CA LEU A 316 18.12 -14.22 0.43
C LEU A 316 18.61 -14.50 1.83
N ARG A 317 19.88 -14.87 2.00
CA ARG A 317 20.54 -15.09 3.30
C ARG A 317 20.59 -13.85 4.21
N HIS A 318 20.44 -12.65 3.64
CA HIS A 318 20.40 -11.39 4.39
C HIS A 318 19.02 -11.11 5.01
N LEU A 319 17.97 -11.77 4.52
CA LEU A 319 16.62 -11.59 5.06
C LEU A 319 16.56 -12.16 6.48
N SER A 320 15.78 -11.49 7.34
CA SER A 320 15.33 -12.09 8.59
C SER A 320 14.52 -13.34 8.29
N SER A 321 14.68 -14.38 9.09
CA SER A 321 13.89 -15.63 8.95
C SER A 321 12.49 -15.53 9.55
N CYS A 322 12.18 -14.43 10.23
CA CYS A 322 10.87 -14.20 10.86
C CYS A 322 9.72 -14.15 9.84
N LYS A 323 8.61 -14.77 10.17
CA LYS A 323 7.33 -14.55 9.48
C LYS A 323 6.91 -13.08 9.64
N SER A 324 6.07 -12.59 8.73
CA SER A 324 5.50 -11.25 8.90
C SER A 324 4.51 -11.21 10.08
N PRO A 325 4.22 -10.01 10.66
CA PRO A 325 3.21 -9.88 11.72
C PRO A 325 1.86 -10.54 11.38
N GLN A 326 1.40 -10.46 10.12
CA GLN A 326 0.19 -11.15 9.69
C GLN A 326 0.30 -12.67 9.89
N GLN A 327 1.40 -13.26 9.47
CA GLN A 327 1.59 -14.71 9.57
C GLN A 327 1.90 -15.15 11.00
N MET A 328 2.67 -14.38 11.76
CA MET A 328 2.85 -14.62 13.19
C MET A 328 1.54 -14.59 13.96
N PHE A 329 0.66 -13.63 13.63
CA PHE A 329 -0.70 -13.57 14.19
C PHE A 329 -1.45 -14.88 13.94
N GLY A 330 -1.49 -15.32 12.69
CA GLY A 330 -2.19 -16.56 12.30
C GLY A 330 -1.59 -17.79 12.97
N ALA A 331 -0.27 -17.90 12.98
CA ALA A 331 0.45 -18.99 13.62
C ALA A 331 0.12 -19.10 15.12
N ILE A 332 0.19 -17.99 15.88
CA ILE A 332 -0.17 -17.96 17.31
C ILE A 332 -1.67 -18.26 17.51
N THR A 333 -2.52 -17.75 16.63
CA THR A 333 -3.97 -17.98 16.72
C THR A 333 -4.30 -19.46 16.54
N LYS A 334 -3.71 -20.13 15.54
CA LYS A 334 -3.98 -21.55 15.25
C LYS A 334 -3.13 -22.54 16.07
N THR A 335 -2.21 -22.05 16.91
CA THR A 335 -1.43 -22.89 17.84
C THR A 335 -1.79 -22.60 19.28
N TRP A 336 -1.19 -21.59 19.90
CA TRP A 336 -1.37 -21.26 21.31
C TRP A 336 -2.81 -20.88 21.67
N TYR A 337 -3.45 -20.00 20.87
CA TYR A 337 -4.81 -19.55 21.15
C TYR A 337 -5.83 -20.69 20.93
N ALA A 338 -5.68 -21.45 19.85
CA ALA A 338 -6.50 -22.63 19.58
C ALA A 338 -6.45 -23.65 20.73
N GLN A 339 -5.23 -23.92 21.23
CA GLN A 339 -5.04 -24.81 22.39
C GLN A 339 -5.72 -24.28 23.65
N LYS A 340 -5.60 -22.98 23.94
CA LYS A 340 -6.27 -22.35 25.09
C LYS A 340 -7.80 -22.40 25.03
N MET A 341 -8.34 -22.25 23.83
CA MET A 341 -9.80 -22.27 23.61
C MET A 341 -10.35 -23.68 23.44
N GLY A 342 -9.49 -24.67 23.28
CA GLY A 342 -9.91 -26.06 23.00
C GLY A 342 -10.56 -26.22 21.63
N ILE A 343 -10.17 -25.39 20.65
CA ILE A 343 -10.69 -25.42 19.28
C ILE A 343 -9.66 -26.09 18.37
N ASP A 344 -10.11 -27.00 17.50
CA ASP A 344 -9.24 -27.61 16.50
C ASP A 344 -8.78 -26.52 15.49
N PRO A 345 -7.48 -26.39 15.20
CA PRO A 345 -6.97 -25.40 14.23
C PRO A 345 -7.65 -25.43 12.86
N LYS A 346 -8.12 -26.61 12.41
CA LYS A 346 -8.86 -26.75 11.13
C LYS A 346 -10.19 -26.00 11.11
N ASP A 347 -10.79 -25.76 12.28
CA ASP A 347 -12.08 -25.09 12.42
C ASP A 347 -11.94 -23.58 12.64
N ILE A 348 -10.70 -23.09 12.83
CA ILE A 348 -10.39 -21.66 12.91
C ILE A 348 -10.09 -21.12 11.51
N VAL A 349 -10.81 -20.05 11.14
CA VAL A 349 -10.54 -19.26 9.94
C VAL A 349 -9.95 -17.92 10.35
N VAL A 350 -8.73 -17.63 9.91
CA VAL A 350 -8.03 -16.36 10.21
C VAL A 350 -8.13 -15.44 9.00
N VAL A 351 -8.67 -14.25 9.21
CA VAL A 351 -8.83 -13.20 8.21
C VAL A 351 -7.98 -11.99 8.60
N GLY A 352 -7.04 -11.60 7.75
CA GLY A 352 -6.25 -10.38 7.94
C GLY A 352 -6.84 -9.21 7.15
N ILE A 353 -7.13 -8.08 7.79
CA ILE A 353 -7.46 -6.83 7.11
C ILE A 353 -6.18 -6.03 6.91
N MET A 354 -5.73 -5.94 5.66
CA MET A 354 -4.39 -5.49 5.33
C MET A 354 -4.38 -4.33 4.31
N PRO A 355 -3.50 -3.33 4.45
CA PRO A 355 -3.36 -2.24 3.48
C PRO A 355 -2.68 -2.67 2.17
N CYS A 356 -2.43 -3.95 1.99
CA CYS A 356 -1.46 -4.49 1.06
C CYS A 356 -2.04 -5.65 0.24
N THR A 357 -1.94 -5.57 -1.08
CA THR A 357 -2.37 -6.65 -1.96
C THR A 357 -1.38 -7.82 -2.00
N ALA A 358 -0.09 -7.58 -1.70
CA ALA A 358 0.90 -8.65 -1.61
C ALA A 358 0.64 -9.60 -0.43
N LYS A 359 -0.14 -9.20 0.58
CA LYS A 359 -0.59 -10.05 1.69
C LYS A 359 -1.51 -11.18 1.21
N LYS A 360 -2.28 -10.99 0.13
CA LYS A 360 -3.03 -12.07 -0.53
C LYS A 360 -2.11 -13.13 -1.15
N PHE A 361 -0.98 -12.71 -1.71
CA PHE A 361 0.04 -13.63 -2.20
C PHE A 361 0.75 -14.34 -1.03
N GLU A 362 1.00 -13.64 0.07
CA GLU A 362 1.67 -14.19 1.25
C GLU A 362 0.90 -15.37 1.86
N THR A 363 -0.44 -15.32 1.92
CA THR A 363 -1.25 -16.46 2.42
C THR A 363 -1.16 -17.73 1.58
N LYS A 364 -0.55 -17.67 0.39
CA LYS A 364 -0.37 -18.80 -0.53
C LYS A 364 1.10 -19.27 -0.61
N ARG A 365 1.96 -18.77 0.28
CA ARG A 365 3.37 -19.19 0.34
C ARG A 365 3.49 -20.51 1.10
N ASP A 366 4.50 -21.29 0.74
CA ASP A 366 4.91 -22.46 1.49
C ASP A 366 5.46 -22.06 2.88
N HIS A 367 5.42 -22.99 3.83
CA HIS A 367 5.92 -22.79 5.22
C HIS A 367 5.23 -21.67 6.00
N GLN A 368 3.92 -21.47 5.72
CA GLN A 368 3.02 -20.57 6.45
C GLN A 368 1.86 -21.39 7.06
N ASP A 369 2.21 -22.48 7.77
CA ASP A 369 1.30 -23.53 8.22
C ASP A 369 1.75 -24.16 9.54
N ALA A 370 2.12 -23.34 10.54
CA ALA A 370 2.67 -23.77 11.82
C ALA A 370 1.83 -24.82 12.59
N SER A 371 0.51 -24.82 12.38
CA SER A 371 -0.43 -25.79 12.97
C SER A 371 -0.71 -27.00 12.08
N GLY A 372 -0.08 -27.10 10.89
CA GLY A 372 -0.44 -28.03 9.82
C GLY A 372 -1.56 -27.54 8.91
N TYR A 373 -2.11 -26.36 9.18
CA TYR A 373 -3.08 -25.63 8.36
C TYR A 373 -2.56 -24.23 8.05
N PRO A 374 -3.01 -23.57 6.95
CA PRO A 374 -2.57 -22.21 6.64
C PRO A 374 -2.68 -21.29 7.87
N ASP A 375 -1.61 -20.56 8.20
CA ASP A 375 -1.63 -19.64 9.33
C ASP A 375 -2.71 -18.56 9.15
N VAL A 376 -2.84 -18.01 7.94
CA VAL A 376 -3.88 -17.07 7.56
C VAL A 376 -4.62 -17.58 6.32
N ASP A 377 -5.94 -17.64 6.39
CA ASP A 377 -6.78 -18.18 5.32
C ASP A 377 -7.08 -17.13 4.24
N TYR A 378 -7.42 -15.92 4.66
CA TYR A 378 -7.77 -14.81 3.77
C TYR A 378 -7.08 -13.50 4.20
N ALA A 379 -6.70 -12.71 3.21
CA ALA A 379 -6.22 -11.34 3.41
C ALA A 379 -7.09 -10.38 2.60
N LEU A 380 -7.89 -9.57 3.28
CA LEU A 380 -8.73 -8.53 2.69
C LEU A 380 -8.02 -7.18 2.71
N THR A 381 -8.25 -6.38 1.69
CA THR A 381 -7.78 -5.00 1.64
C THR A 381 -8.71 -4.06 2.43
N THR A 382 -8.26 -2.83 2.71
CA THR A 382 -9.11 -1.78 3.29
C THR A 382 -10.37 -1.55 2.46
N ARG A 383 -10.26 -1.61 1.13
CA ARG A 383 -11.39 -1.43 0.20
C ARG A 383 -12.38 -2.59 0.25
N GLU A 384 -11.88 -3.83 0.37
CA GLU A 384 -12.76 -5.01 0.52
C GLU A 384 -13.53 -4.94 1.84
N LEU A 385 -12.88 -4.56 2.95
CA LEU A 385 -13.57 -4.35 4.22
C LEU A 385 -14.65 -3.26 4.10
N ALA A 386 -14.36 -2.14 3.45
CA ALA A 386 -15.36 -1.09 3.24
C ALA A 386 -16.58 -1.61 2.46
N ARG A 387 -16.36 -2.40 1.38
CA ARG A 387 -17.47 -3.05 0.63
C ARG A 387 -18.28 -4.02 1.48
N MET A 388 -17.62 -4.81 2.34
CA MET A 388 -18.35 -5.71 3.26
C MET A 388 -19.25 -4.92 4.22
N ILE A 389 -18.74 -3.82 4.77
CA ILE A 389 -19.50 -2.93 5.68
C ILE A 389 -20.70 -2.33 4.95
N GLU A 390 -20.53 -1.84 3.73
CA GLU A 390 -21.60 -1.29 2.89
C GLU A 390 -22.61 -2.37 2.50
N THR A 391 -22.16 -3.55 2.07
CA THR A 391 -23.03 -4.68 1.69
C THR A 391 -23.87 -5.17 2.86
N ALA A 392 -23.32 -5.15 4.07
CA ALA A 392 -24.05 -5.51 5.30
C ALA A 392 -25.01 -4.41 5.78
N GLY A 393 -25.07 -3.26 5.11
CA GLY A 393 -25.92 -2.14 5.51
C GLY A 393 -25.49 -1.47 6.81
N ILE A 394 -24.25 -1.58 7.21
CA ILE A 394 -23.70 -1.00 8.43
C ILE A 394 -23.43 0.49 8.21
N TYR A 395 -24.09 1.34 9.01
CA TYR A 395 -23.91 2.78 8.93
C TYR A 395 -22.68 3.23 9.73
N PHE A 396 -21.49 3.07 9.10
CA PHE A 396 -20.17 3.17 9.72
C PHE A 396 -19.96 4.45 10.54
N ASN A 397 -20.35 5.61 10.02
CA ASN A 397 -20.13 6.91 10.67
C ASN A 397 -20.85 7.05 12.03
N HIS A 398 -21.89 6.26 12.27
CA HIS A 398 -22.70 6.28 13.49
C HIS A 398 -22.38 5.14 14.46
N LEU A 399 -21.37 4.30 14.16
CA LEU A 399 -20.97 3.25 15.06
C LEU A 399 -20.38 3.81 16.36
N PRO A 400 -20.58 3.12 17.50
CA PRO A 400 -19.87 3.43 18.74
C PRO A 400 -18.39 3.06 18.63
N GLU A 401 -17.59 3.59 19.53
CA GLU A 401 -16.22 3.14 19.74
C GLU A 401 -16.23 1.87 20.59
N GLU A 402 -15.58 0.81 20.10
CA GLU A 402 -15.44 -0.48 20.78
C GLU A 402 -13.96 -0.88 20.84
N GLU A 403 -13.58 -1.68 21.86
CA GLU A 403 -12.21 -2.16 22.04
C GLU A 403 -12.01 -3.52 21.38
N PHE A 404 -10.76 -3.83 21.01
CA PHE A 404 -10.37 -5.16 20.54
C PHE A 404 -10.60 -6.23 21.61
N ASP A 405 -10.73 -7.48 21.17
CA ASP A 405 -10.88 -8.63 22.08
C ASP A 405 -9.52 -9.04 22.69
N ASN A 406 -9.56 -9.48 23.96
CA ASN A 406 -8.38 -10.06 24.61
C ASN A 406 -8.26 -11.57 24.32
N PRO A 407 -7.03 -12.15 24.35
CA PRO A 407 -5.76 -11.51 24.69
C PRO A 407 -5.00 -10.89 23.51
N LEU A 408 -5.35 -11.18 22.25
CA LEU A 408 -4.56 -10.81 21.06
C LEU A 408 -4.94 -9.44 20.47
N GLY A 409 -5.68 -8.63 21.20
CA GLY A 409 -6.04 -7.26 20.80
C GLY A 409 -5.22 -6.17 21.49
N GLU A 410 -4.24 -6.55 22.34
CA GLU A 410 -3.35 -5.61 23.02
C GLU A 410 -2.03 -5.48 22.27
N GLY A 411 -1.69 -4.28 21.83
CA GLY A 411 -0.41 -3.94 21.21
C GLY A 411 0.20 -2.68 21.83
N THR A 412 1.49 -2.45 21.58
CA THR A 412 2.21 -1.24 22.03
C THR A 412 2.24 -0.15 20.98
N GLY A 413 2.64 1.06 21.35
CA GLY A 413 2.86 2.16 20.41
C GLY A 413 3.93 1.85 19.36
N ALA A 414 4.94 1.04 19.72
CA ALA A 414 5.94 0.56 18.78
C ALA A 414 5.32 -0.23 17.61
N ALA A 415 4.31 -1.05 17.88
CA ALA A 415 3.60 -1.80 16.85
C ALA A 415 2.73 -0.91 15.94
N VAL A 416 2.09 0.11 16.51
CA VAL A 416 1.23 1.04 15.74
C VAL A 416 2.00 1.74 14.62
N ILE A 417 3.24 2.16 14.89
CA ILE A 417 4.06 2.90 13.90
C ILE A 417 4.59 2.02 12.75
N PHE A 418 4.45 0.70 12.79
CA PHE A 418 4.79 -0.21 11.67
C PHE A 418 4.12 0.18 10.35
N GLY A 419 3.01 0.89 10.41
CA GLY A 419 2.30 1.37 9.23
C GLY A 419 3.07 2.42 8.41
N ALA A 420 4.05 3.11 8.98
CA ALA A 420 4.85 4.14 8.35
C ALA A 420 6.28 3.66 8.04
N THR A 421 6.91 4.20 6.99
CA THR A 421 8.33 3.92 6.68
C THR A 421 9.23 4.42 7.79
N GLY A 422 10.09 3.56 8.31
CA GLY A 422 10.98 3.82 9.44
C GLY A 422 10.40 3.37 10.77
N GLY A 423 9.11 3.03 10.84
CA GLY A 423 8.44 2.64 12.07
C GLY A 423 8.90 1.29 12.61
N VAL A 424 9.21 0.32 11.75
CA VAL A 424 9.77 -0.98 12.17
C VAL A 424 11.16 -0.80 12.77
N MET A 425 12.01 -0.01 12.10
CA MET A 425 13.35 0.32 12.60
C MET A 425 13.29 1.06 13.93
N GLU A 426 12.40 2.04 14.06
CA GLU A 426 12.21 2.77 15.31
C GLU A 426 11.76 1.86 16.44
N ALA A 427 10.78 0.97 16.18
CA ALA A 427 10.32 -0.02 17.15
C ALA A 427 11.44 -0.97 17.58
N ALA A 428 12.26 -1.46 16.64
CA ALA A 428 13.39 -2.33 16.91
C ALA A 428 14.45 -1.61 17.76
N LEU A 429 14.78 -0.36 17.43
CA LEU A 429 15.77 0.43 18.19
C LEU A 429 15.28 0.76 19.59
N ARG A 430 14.01 1.16 19.78
CA ARG A 430 13.43 1.40 21.11
C ARG A 430 13.58 0.18 22.03
N THR A 431 13.33 -1.02 21.50
CA THR A 431 13.45 -2.27 22.26
C THR A 431 14.90 -2.71 22.46
N ALA A 432 15.71 -2.73 21.39
CA ALA A 432 17.08 -3.26 21.44
C ALA A 432 17.99 -2.42 22.34
N VAL A 433 17.89 -1.08 22.29
CA VAL A 433 18.73 -0.20 23.13
C VAL A 433 18.43 -0.46 24.60
N GLU A 434 17.17 -0.45 25.00
CA GLU A 434 16.81 -0.63 26.40
C GLU A 434 17.13 -2.04 26.92
N VAL A 435 16.87 -3.08 26.13
CA VAL A 435 17.22 -4.47 26.52
C VAL A 435 18.74 -4.66 26.69
N LEU A 436 19.55 -3.94 25.89
CA LEU A 436 21.02 -4.07 25.96
C LEU A 436 21.68 -3.16 26.98
N THR A 437 21.16 -1.97 27.20
CA THR A 437 21.82 -0.93 28.01
C THR A 437 21.11 -0.66 29.33
N GLY A 438 19.83 -1.00 29.44
CA GLY A 438 18.94 -0.59 30.53
C GLY A 438 18.57 0.90 30.48
N GLU A 439 18.92 1.61 29.41
CA GLU A 439 18.64 3.03 29.21
C GLU A 439 17.62 3.24 28.11
N GLU A 440 16.73 4.20 28.30
CA GLU A 440 15.70 4.56 27.30
C GLU A 440 16.29 5.38 26.17
N LEU A 441 15.92 5.07 24.94
CA LEU A 441 16.29 5.85 23.77
C LEU A 441 15.43 7.13 23.68
N GLU A 442 16.04 8.31 23.83
CA GLU A 442 15.31 9.60 23.86
C GLU A 442 14.63 9.94 22.54
N SER A 443 15.28 9.70 21.40
CA SER A 443 14.71 9.94 20.06
C SER A 443 15.36 9.05 19.01
N VAL A 444 14.62 8.80 17.91
CA VAL A 444 15.15 8.12 16.72
C VAL A 444 15.12 9.11 15.55
N ASP A 445 16.29 9.69 15.25
CA ASP A 445 16.43 10.65 14.16
C ASP A 445 17.13 10.02 12.95
N PHE A 446 16.49 10.09 11.79
CA PHE A 446 17.06 9.62 10.53
C PHE A 446 17.49 10.78 9.63
N THR A 447 18.69 10.64 9.05
CA THR A 447 19.15 11.57 8.01
C THR A 447 18.69 11.06 6.63
N GLU A 448 18.01 11.93 5.88
CA GLU A 448 17.55 11.61 4.54
C GLU A 448 18.70 11.66 3.53
N VAL A 449 18.91 10.54 2.82
CA VAL A 449 19.85 10.50 1.68
C VAL A 449 19.14 11.11 0.47
N ARG A 450 19.69 12.20 -0.07
CA ARG A 450 19.04 13.04 -1.09
C ARG A 450 18.34 12.26 -2.20
N GLY A 451 17.01 12.43 -2.29
CA GLY A 451 16.21 12.11 -3.48
C GLY A 451 15.94 10.63 -3.73
N GLN A 452 16.30 9.72 -2.83
CA GLN A 452 16.27 8.28 -3.10
C GLN A 452 15.25 7.49 -2.26
N GLY A 453 14.52 8.14 -1.35
CA GLY A 453 13.62 7.44 -0.42
C GLY A 453 14.37 6.52 0.55
N ILE A 454 15.65 6.81 0.80
CA ILE A 454 16.53 6.13 1.74
C ILE A 454 16.82 7.08 2.89
N LYS A 455 16.74 6.55 4.12
CA LYS A 455 17.14 7.24 5.34
C LYS A 455 18.20 6.42 6.05
N GLU A 456 19.19 7.07 6.65
CA GLU A 456 20.27 6.42 7.39
C GLU A 456 20.38 7.02 8.79
N ALA A 457 20.83 6.19 9.74
CA ALA A 457 21.17 6.63 11.09
C ALA A 457 22.30 5.74 11.65
N THR A 458 23.04 6.27 12.63
CA THR A 458 24.04 5.52 13.39
C THR A 458 23.77 5.75 14.87
N TYR A 459 23.66 4.68 15.62
CA TYR A 459 23.42 4.69 17.06
C TYR A 459 24.55 3.99 17.78
N SER A 460 25.09 4.60 18.83
CA SER A 460 26.05 3.95 19.71
C SER A 460 25.28 3.17 20.78
N VAL A 461 25.32 1.85 20.73
CA VAL A 461 24.59 0.94 21.62
C VAL A 461 25.60 0.02 22.31
N ALA A 462 25.68 0.07 23.64
CA ALA A 462 26.61 -0.73 24.44
C ALA A 462 28.07 -0.65 23.95
N GLY A 463 28.50 0.53 23.47
CA GLY A 463 29.87 0.77 22.97
C GLY A 463 30.12 0.29 21.53
N MET A 464 29.10 -0.13 20.82
CA MET A 464 29.16 -0.49 19.39
C MET A 464 28.34 0.53 18.56
N ASP A 465 28.89 0.97 17.43
CA ASP A 465 28.18 1.81 16.48
C ASP A 465 27.36 0.91 15.55
N ILE A 466 26.04 1.00 15.69
CA ILE A 466 25.07 0.28 14.85
C ILE A 466 24.55 1.23 13.77
N LYS A 467 24.97 0.99 12.54
CA LYS A 467 24.53 1.75 11.37
C LYS A 467 23.33 1.06 10.74
N VAL A 468 22.27 1.82 10.55
CA VAL A 468 20.98 1.32 10.02
C VAL A 468 20.54 2.10 8.80
N ALA A 469 19.72 1.46 7.94
CA ALA A 469 19.10 2.11 6.80
C ALA A 469 17.63 1.74 6.68
N VAL A 470 16.84 2.68 6.16
CA VAL A 470 15.41 2.51 5.88
C VAL A 470 15.17 2.82 4.41
N ALA A 471 14.58 1.88 3.66
CA ALA A 471 14.22 2.04 2.25
C ALA A 471 12.70 2.08 2.06
N SER A 472 12.23 3.14 1.38
CA SER A 472 10.83 3.41 1.10
C SER A 472 10.49 3.11 -0.36
N GLY A 473 9.87 1.95 -0.61
CA GLY A 473 9.53 1.47 -1.94
C GLY A 473 10.61 0.62 -2.60
N ALA A 474 10.23 -0.14 -3.63
CA ALA A 474 11.12 -1.10 -4.27
C ALA A 474 12.27 -0.43 -5.05
N ALA A 475 12.13 0.82 -5.48
CA ALA A 475 13.23 1.57 -6.10
C ALA A 475 14.36 1.84 -5.10
N ALA A 476 14.04 2.32 -3.90
CA ALA A 476 15.01 2.53 -2.83
C ALA A 476 15.63 1.19 -2.37
N ALA A 477 14.80 0.14 -2.28
CA ALA A 477 15.27 -1.22 -2.02
C ALA A 477 16.30 -1.69 -3.06
N HIS A 478 16.05 -1.41 -4.35
CA HIS A 478 16.99 -1.74 -5.43
C HIS A 478 18.37 -1.10 -5.21
N GLU A 479 18.40 0.19 -4.86
CA GLU A 479 19.66 0.91 -4.64
C GLU A 479 20.46 0.35 -3.45
N ILE A 480 19.79 0.05 -2.34
CA ILE A 480 20.43 -0.61 -1.18
C ILE A 480 20.92 -2.01 -1.56
N MET A 481 20.12 -2.79 -2.29
CA MET A 481 20.49 -4.15 -2.68
C MET A 481 21.66 -4.21 -3.66
N GLU A 482 21.84 -3.21 -4.51
CA GLU A 482 23.07 -3.13 -5.32
C GLU A 482 24.32 -2.90 -4.45
N LYS A 483 24.23 -2.11 -3.36
CA LYS A 483 25.32 -1.98 -2.36
C LYS A 483 25.58 -3.31 -1.64
N VAL A 484 24.52 -4.01 -1.20
CA VAL A 484 24.64 -5.33 -0.53
C VAL A 484 25.30 -6.35 -1.46
N LYS A 485 24.87 -6.42 -2.71
CA LYS A 485 25.39 -7.32 -3.73
C LYS A 485 26.87 -7.02 -4.06
N ALA A 486 27.25 -5.75 -4.06
CA ALA A 486 28.64 -5.31 -4.27
C ALA A 486 29.54 -5.49 -3.03
N GLY A 487 29.00 -5.86 -1.88
CA GLY A 487 29.73 -5.95 -0.61
C GLY A 487 30.16 -4.58 -0.06
N THR A 488 29.50 -3.50 -0.47
CA THR A 488 29.81 -2.12 -0.04
C THR A 488 28.77 -1.56 0.93
N ALA A 489 27.76 -2.33 1.28
CA ALA A 489 26.76 -1.94 2.28
C ALA A 489 27.38 -2.03 3.68
N ASP A 490 27.51 -0.87 4.33
CA ASP A 490 28.06 -0.73 5.67
C ASP A 490 26.91 -0.50 6.68
N TYR A 491 26.01 -1.48 6.77
CA TYR A 491 24.87 -1.47 7.70
C TYR A 491 24.82 -2.78 8.47
N GLN A 492 24.32 -2.72 9.69
CA GLN A 492 24.00 -3.91 10.48
C GLN A 492 22.55 -4.34 10.25
N PHE A 493 21.63 -3.36 10.16
CA PHE A 493 20.20 -3.63 9.99
C PHE A 493 19.57 -2.71 8.94
N ILE A 494 18.68 -3.26 8.10
CA ILE A 494 17.99 -2.53 7.04
C ILE A 494 16.51 -2.82 7.11
N GLU A 495 15.69 -1.77 7.21
CA GLU A 495 14.25 -1.84 6.97
C GLU A 495 13.93 -1.62 5.49
N ILE A 496 13.14 -2.51 4.88
CA ILE A 496 12.62 -2.30 3.53
C ILE A 496 11.09 -2.38 3.51
N MET A 497 10.46 -1.24 3.20
CA MET A 497 9.05 -1.17 2.91
C MET A 497 8.82 -1.26 1.39
N GLY A 498 8.01 -2.22 0.93
CA GLY A 498 7.75 -2.43 -0.50
C GLY A 498 6.95 -1.31 -1.19
N CYS A 499 6.22 -0.51 -0.41
CA CYS A 499 5.43 0.62 -0.90
C CYS A 499 6.06 1.96 -0.50
N PRO A 500 6.05 2.99 -1.39
CA PRO A 500 6.54 4.33 -1.05
C PRO A 500 5.74 4.97 0.09
N GLY A 501 6.40 5.29 1.21
CA GLY A 501 5.77 5.83 2.42
C GLY A 501 5.32 4.76 3.42
N GLY A 502 5.46 3.47 3.11
CA GLY A 502 5.07 2.36 3.97
C GLY A 502 3.64 1.87 3.74
N CYS A 503 3.08 1.15 4.71
CA CYS A 503 1.75 0.54 4.64
C CYS A 503 0.61 1.57 4.56
N VAL A 504 0.81 2.80 5.06
CA VAL A 504 -0.14 3.91 4.90
C VAL A 504 -0.42 4.26 3.43
N ASN A 505 0.45 3.85 2.50
CA ASN A 505 0.30 4.02 1.05
C ASN A 505 0.33 2.68 0.32
N GLY A 506 -0.08 1.62 0.97
CA GLY A 506 -0.14 0.26 0.41
C GLY A 506 -1.16 0.12 -0.73
N GLY A 507 -0.96 -0.89 -1.59
CA GLY A 507 -1.81 -1.15 -2.75
C GLY A 507 -3.26 -1.53 -2.42
N GLY A 508 -3.56 -1.86 -1.15
CA GLY A 508 -4.91 -2.15 -0.63
C GLY A 508 -5.63 -0.95 0.01
N GLN A 509 -4.98 0.21 0.11
CA GLN A 509 -5.53 1.41 0.73
C GLN A 509 -6.64 2.09 -0.10
N PRO A 510 -7.45 2.97 0.49
CA PRO A 510 -8.47 3.72 -0.24
C PRO A 510 -7.88 4.46 -1.44
N ILE A 511 -8.58 4.41 -2.57
CA ILE A 511 -8.17 5.09 -3.80
C ILE A 511 -8.62 6.54 -3.72
N GLN A 512 -7.68 7.45 -3.77
CA GLN A 512 -7.91 8.88 -3.77
C GLN A 512 -7.89 9.45 -5.20
N SER A 513 -8.60 10.56 -5.41
CA SER A 513 -8.61 11.24 -6.71
C SER A 513 -7.23 11.80 -7.09
N ALA A 514 -7.00 12.01 -8.39
CA ALA A 514 -5.78 12.66 -8.87
C ALA A 514 -5.53 14.02 -8.20
N THR A 515 -6.57 14.79 -7.91
CA THR A 515 -6.48 16.06 -7.19
C THR A 515 -5.86 15.88 -5.81
N VAL A 516 -6.30 14.87 -5.04
CA VAL A 516 -5.72 14.56 -3.72
C VAL A 516 -4.28 14.10 -3.87
N HIS A 517 -4.00 13.15 -4.77
CA HIS A 517 -2.63 12.66 -5.01
C HIS A 517 -1.64 13.76 -5.37
N ASN A 518 -2.07 14.72 -6.21
CA ASN A 518 -1.17 15.76 -6.72
C ASN A 518 -0.88 16.87 -5.70
N PHE A 519 -1.77 17.08 -4.70
CA PHE A 519 -1.75 18.33 -3.93
C PHE A 519 -1.95 18.16 -2.43
N VAL A 520 -2.11 16.94 -1.95
CA VAL A 520 -2.22 16.64 -0.52
C VAL A 520 -1.10 15.67 -0.15
N ASP A 521 -0.40 15.97 0.93
CA ASP A 521 0.55 15.02 1.52
C ASP A 521 -0.22 13.87 2.20
N LEU A 522 -0.71 12.97 1.36
CA LEU A 522 -1.50 11.81 1.77
C LEU A 522 -0.72 10.89 2.73
N LYS A 523 0.54 10.63 2.41
CA LYS A 523 1.41 9.74 3.19
C LYS A 523 1.73 10.34 4.55
N GLY A 524 2.14 11.60 4.57
CA GLY A 524 2.47 12.31 5.81
C GLY A 524 1.29 12.43 6.75
N ARG A 525 0.09 12.76 6.25
CA ARG A 525 -1.11 12.86 7.10
C ARG A 525 -1.50 11.52 7.73
N ARG A 526 -1.48 10.43 6.97
CA ARG A 526 -1.77 9.09 7.48
C ARG A 526 -0.71 8.61 8.47
N ALA A 527 0.57 8.87 8.19
CA ALA A 527 1.67 8.53 9.09
C ALA A 527 1.60 9.34 10.40
N ALA A 528 1.34 10.65 10.33
CA ALA A 528 1.19 11.50 11.51
C ALA A 528 0.10 10.99 12.46
N ALA A 529 -1.01 10.47 11.92
CA ALA A 529 -2.08 9.90 12.73
C ALA A 529 -1.66 8.60 13.47
N LEU A 530 -0.76 7.79 12.88
CA LEU A 530 -0.19 6.62 13.57
C LEU A 530 0.75 7.05 14.70
N TYR A 531 1.61 8.04 14.46
CA TYR A 531 2.50 8.57 15.49
C TYR A 531 1.72 9.26 16.62
N GLU A 532 0.58 9.88 16.31
CA GLU A 532 -0.33 10.42 17.34
C GLU A 532 -0.95 9.30 18.17
N ALA A 533 -1.36 8.21 17.53
CA ALA A 533 -1.87 7.03 18.24
C ALA A 533 -0.79 6.40 19.16
N ASP A 534 0.46 6.25 18.67
CA ASP A 534 1.59 5.77 19.49
C ASP A 534 1.79 6.62 20.75
N LYS A 535 1.79 7.95 20.61
CA LYS A 535 2.00 8.86 21.73
C LYS A 535 0.96 8.72 22.84
N ASN A 536 -0.24 8.32 22.49
CA ASN A 536 -1.37 8.20 23.43
C ASN A 536 -1.45 6.82 24.11
N LEU A 537 -0.60 5.85 23.70
CA LEU A 537 -0.57 4.53 24.34
C LEU A 537 0.34 4.51 25.56
N PRO A 538 -0.07 3.79 26.64
CA PRO A 538 0.71 3.72 27.88
C PRO A 538 1.99 2.89 27.73
N LYS A 539 1.99 1.90 26.85
CA LYS A 539 3.15 1.05 26.51
C LYS A 539 3.63 1.41 25.10
N ARG A 540 4.87 1.77 24.96
CA ARG A 540 5.44 2.26 23.71
C ARG A 540 6.59 1.42 23.16
N LYS A 541 6.90 0.30 23.80
CA LYS A 541 8.00 -0.60 23.43
C LYS A 541 7.51 -2.04 23.44
N SER A 542 7.96 -2.84 22.48
CA SER A 542 7.44 -4.19 22.25
C SER A 542 7.68 -5.14 23.42
N HIS A 543 8.81 -5.03 24.11
CA HIS A 543 9.14 -5.86 25.27
C HIS A 543 8.32 -5.51 26.54
N GLU A 544 7.57 -4.40 26.54
CA GLU A 544 6.66 -4.05 27.63
C GLU A 544 5.31 -4.81 27.56
N SER A 545 4.98 -5.41 26.41
CA SER A 545 3.71 -6.11 26.18
C SER A 545 3.55 -7.31 27.10
N ASP A 546 2.48 -7.33 27.90
CA ASP A 546 2.20 -8.43 28.84
C ASP A 546 1.75 -9.69 28.10
N VAL A 547 1.05 -9.54 26.96
CA VAL A 547 0.62 -10.68 26.15
C VAL A 547 1.82 -11.39 25.54
N ILE A 548 2.82 -10.65 25.07
CA ILE A 548 4.07 -11.22 24.53
C ILE A 548 4.82 -11.99 25.62
N LYS A 549 5.03 -11.38 26.79
CA LYS A 549 5.66 -12.06 27.94
C LYS A 549 4.95 -13.37 28.29
N ARG A 550 3.62 -13.35 28.29
CA ARG A 550 2.81 -14.54 28.59
C ARG A 550 2.94 -15.62 27.52
N ILE A 551 2.95 -15.27 26.22
CA ILE A 551 3.11 -16.24 25.12
C ILE A 551 4.48 -16.91 25.20
N TYR A 552 5.54 -16.17 25.49
CA TYR A 552 6.87 -16.77 25.72
C TYR A 552 6.85 -17.71 26.94
N ALA A 553 6.34 -17.27 28.07
CA ALA A 553 6.32 -18.06 29.30
C ALA A 553 5.49 -19.35 29.18
N GLU A 554 4.39 -19.34 28.43
CA GLU A 554 3.44 -20.44 28.35
C GLU A 554 3.69 -21.38 27.16
N PHE A 555 4.31 -20.89 26.06
CA PHE A 555 4.32 -21.63 24.80
C PHE A 555 5.65 -21.61 24.03
N LEU A 556 6.22 -20.41 23.81
CA LEU A 556 7.40 -20.27 22.95
C LEU A 556 8.73 -20.48 23.70
N GLY A 557 8.75 -20.29 25.03
CA GLY A 557 9.97 -20.33 25.84
C GLY A 557 10.67 -18.96 25.86
N GLU A 558 11.65 -18.76 25.00
CA GLU A 558 12.38 -17.51 24.84
C GLU A 558 12.47 -17.11 23.36
N PRO A 559 12.78 -15.84 23.04
CA PRO A 559 13.00 -15.42 21.66
C PRO A 559 14.05 -16.28 20.96
N ASN A 560 13.81 -16.62 19.69
CA ASN A 560 14.62 -17.51 18.88
C ASN A 560 14.83 -18.93 19.48
N SER A 561 13.98 -19.37 20.40
CA SER A 561 13.99 -20.76 20.87
C SER A 561 13.63 -21.73 19.71
N HIS A 562 13.92 -23.01 19.89
CA HIS A 562 13.53 -24.04 18.92
C HIS A 562 12.01 -23.99 18.61
N LYS A 563 11.19 -23.77 19.64
CA LYS A 563 9.73 -23.67 19.48
C LYS A 563 9.32 -22.40 18.73
N ALA A 564 9.98 -21.27 19.01
CA ALA A 564 9.76 -20.02 18.26
C ALA A 564 10.11 -20.22 16.77
N HIS A 565 11.24 -20.87 16.46
CA HIS A 565 11.62 -21.19 15.08
C HIS A 565 10.60 -22.08 14.37
N GLU A 566 10.04 -23.11 15.01
CA GLU A 566 8.99 -23.93 14.42
C GLU A 566 7.73 -23.16 14.05
N VAL A 567 7.34 -22.18 14.88
CA VAL A 567 6.04 -21.52 14.77
C VAL A 567 6.14 -20.18 14.00
N LEU A 568 7.20 -19.40 14.27
CA LEU A 568 7.29 -17.98 13.87
C LEU A 568 8.27 -17.71 12.72
N HIS A 569 9.05 -18.70 12.29
CA HIS A 569 10.05 -18.52 11.24
C HIS A 569 9.65 -19.19 9.94
N THR A 570 10.28 -18.78 8.85
CA THR A 570 10.00 -19.24 7.48
C THR A 570 11.26 -19.25 6.62
N THR A 571 11.15 -19.70 5.40
CA THR A 571 12.23 -19.73 4.41
C THR A 571 11.84 -19.01 3.13
N TYR A 572 12.83 -18.68 2.30
CA TYR A 572 12.65 -17.96 1.05
C TYR A 572 13.18 -18.77 -0.12
N VAL A 573 12.58 -18.60 -1.29
CA VAL A 573 12.89 -19.38 -2.49
C VAL A 573 13.25 -18.47 -3.67
N LYS A 574 14.20 -18.91 -4.47
CA LYS A 574 14.48 -18.25 -5.75
C LYS A 574 13.28 -18.38 -6.68
N ARG A 575 12.85 -17.26 -7.27
CA ARG A 575 11.79 -17.23 -8.29
C ARG A 575 12.35 -16.82 -9.65
N PRO A 576 11.91 -17.45 -10.74
CA PRO A 576 12.26 -17.01 -12.08
C PRO A 576 11.60 -15.66 -12.37
N LYS A 577 12.21 -14.85 -13.24
CA LYS A 577 11.61 -13.58 -13.69
C LYS A 577 10.44 -13.82 -14.65
N TYR A 578 10.49 -14.91 -15.39
CA TYR A 578 9.47 -15.36 -16.34
C TYR A 578 9.34 -16.88 -16.25
N LYS A 579 8.13 -17.38 -16.40
CA LYS A 579 7.83 -18.80 -16.56
C LYS A 579 7.55 -19.14 -18.02
#